data_e9b09a6ad51069faac2c6c794b497cf7
#
_entry.id   e9b09a6ad51069faac2c6c794b497cf7
#
_cell.length_a   1.000
_cell.length_b   1.000
_cell.length_c   1.000
_cell.angle_alpha   90.00
_cell.angle_beta   90.00
_cell.angle_gamma   90.00
#
_symmetry.space_group_name_H-M   'P 1'
#
loop_
_entity.id
_entity.type
_entity.pdbx_description
1 polymer ?
#
loop_
_entity_poly.entity_id
_entity_poly.type
_entity_poly.pdbx_seq_one_letter_code
_entity_poly.pdbx_strand_id
1 'polypeptide(L)'
;PLNTRTLRAAFATRLLDLPFADLQQLAHDDALLDQRTAQLHRLHQLWQRQGVLAMLRSSLHQLGLPARWLAEPDGERRLTNVLHLGELLQQASATVEGEQALIRWLQESIANPNGDAQAQTVRLESDADLVQVITIHKSKGLEYPLVMLPFASDFTEKEKARTPFVRRPDGRLVLQVSDHDLAHAEEERLREDLRLFYVAATRPRHLLWLGLGPIKKRKKSCQNERSATGYLLAGDAPQSAAQWQSALETLAKSCPNSTLTLIDKAPTATLFKNERQPAALRPAPPYDGQFD
;
A
#
# COMPACT_ATOMS: atom_id res chain seq x y z
N PRO A 1 16.18 20.27 -29.82
CA PRO A 1 15.81 19.54 -31.03
C PRO A 1 15.51 18.10 -30.68
N LEU A 2 14.30 17.60 -31.05
CA LEU A 2 13.92 16.22 -30.88
C LEU A 2 14.86 15.35 -31.73
N ASN A 3 15.76 14.63 -31.06
CA ASN A 3 16.64 13.67 -31.73
C ASN A 3 15.81 12.40 -32.02
N THR A 4 15.84 11.90 -33.24
CA THR A 4 15.16 10.69 -33.71
C THR A 4 15.43 9.48 -32.82
N ARG A 5 16.64 9.32 -32.29
CA ARG A 5 17.01 8.27 -31.34
C ARG A 5 16.24 8.38 -30.01
N THR A 6 16.15 9.59 -29.48
CA THR A 6 15.41 9.85 -28.22
C THR A 6 13.92 9.64 -28.39
N LEU A 7 13.38 10.03 -29.55
CA LEU A 7 11.98 9.83 -29.88
C LEU A 7 11.62 8.33 -29.95
N ARG A 8 12.43 7.53 -30.66
CA ARG A 8 12.24 6.07 -30.72
C ARG A 8 12.36 5.42 -29.32
N ALA A 9 13.34 5.84 -28.54
CA ALA A 9 13.50 5.36 -27.17
C ALA A 9 12.27 5.68 -26.29
N ALA A 10 11.68 6.87 -26.44
CA ALA A 10 10.46 7.22 -25.72
C ALA A 10 9.27 6.31 -26.11
N PHE A 11 9.08 6.05 -27.40
CA PHE A 11 8.01 5.17 -27.87
C PHE A 11 8.22 3.68 -27.51
N ALA A 12 9.46 3.26 -27.28
CA ALA A 12 9.78 1.92 -26.81
C ALA A 12 9.64 1.74 -25.28
N THR A 13 9.31 2.80 -24.54
CA THR A 13 9.10 2.69 -23.09
C THR A 13 7.80 1.93 -22.77
N ARG A 14 7.75 1.25 -21.62
CA ARG A 14 6.54 0.57 -21.13
C ARG A 14 5.33 1.49 -20.96
N LEU A 15 5.53 2.79 -20.89
CA LEU A 15 4.45 3.78 -20.81
C LEU A 15 3.74 3.91 -22.16
N LEU A 16 4.49 4.07 -23.25
CA LEU A 16 3.92 4.23 -24.58
C LEU A 16 3.72 2.90 -25.29
N ASP A 17 4.55 1.92 -24.98
CA ASP A 17 4.46 0.51 -25.36
C ASP A 17 4.06 0.29 -26.83
N LEU A 18 4.76 0.96 -27.74
CA LEU A 18 4.56 0.75 -29.16
C LEU A 18 5.00 -0.66 -29.55
N PRO A 19 4.20 -1.40 -30.32
CA PRO A 19 4.61 -2.68 -30.89
C PRO A 19 5.93 -2.59 -31.66
N PHE A 20 6.73 -3.66 -31.60
CA PHE A 20 8.04 -3.67 -32.27
C PHE A 20 7.93 -3.41 -33.77
N ALA A 21 6.87 -3.90 -34.43
CA ALA A 21 6.60 -3.63 -35.83
C ALA A 21 6.44 -2.14 -36.14
N ASP A 22 5.73 -1.41 -35.28
CA ASP A 22 5.52 0.04 -35.43
C ASP A 22 6.80 0.81 -35.15
N LEU A 23 7.62 0.35 -34.19
CA LEU A 23 8.96 0.93 -33.96
C LEU A 23 9.90 0.71 -35.13
N GLN A 24 9.79 -0.43 -35.81
CA GLN A 24 10.52 -0.73 -37.01
C GLN A 24 10.07 0.17 -38.20
N GLN A 25 8.76 0.38 -38.36
CA GLN A 25 8.23 1.32 -39.34
C GLN A 25 8.74 2.74 -39.11
N LEU A 26 8.72 3.22 -37.85
CA LEU A 26 9.32 4.52 -37.48
C LEU A 26 10.81 4.62 -37.80
N ALA A 27 11.49 3.49 -38.07
CA ALA A 27 12.90 3.48 -38.49
C ALA A 27 13.10 3.71 -39.98
N HIS A 28 12.11 3.38 -40.81
CA HIS A 28 12.21 3.32 -42.26
C HIS A 28 11.22 4.24 -42.99
N ASP A 29 10.27 4.84 -42.27
CA ASP A 29 9.24 5.73 -42.81
C ASP A 29 9.40 7.13 -42.24
N ASP A 30 10.01 8.04 -43.02
CA ASP A 30 10.24 9.42 -42.63
C ASP A 30 8.93 10.21 -42.48
N ALA A 31 7.90 9.91 -43.27
CA ALA A 31 6.61 10.59 -43.18
C ALA A 31 5.90 10.23 -41.83
N LEU A 32 5.95 8.97 -41.40
CA LEU A 32 5.43 8.54 -40.12
C LEU A 32 6.22 9.16 -38.95
N LEU A 33 7.53 9.26 -39.09
CA LEU A 33 8.41 9.90 -38.10
C LEU A 33 8.06 11.38 -37.95
N ASP A 34 7.85 12.10 -39.04
CA ASP A 34 7.46 13.51 -39.04
C ASP A 34 6.07 13.70 -38.42
N GLN A 35 5.12 12.84 -38.74
CA GLN A 35 3.78 12.85 -38.13
C GLN A 35 3.87 12.70 -36.60
N ARG A 36 4.65 11.75 -36.11
CA ARG A 36 4.85 11.52 -34.68
C ARG A 36 5.57 12.66 -33.99
N THR A 37 6.57 13.23 -34.67
CA THR A 37 7.28 14.41 -34.19
C THR A 37 6.33 15.61 -34.06
N ALA A 38 5.51 15.86 -35.07
CA ALA A 38 4.49 16.91 -35.02
C ALA A 38 3.45 16.67 -33.89
N GLN A 39 3.08 15.42 -33.65
CA GLN A 39 2.20 15.05 -32.53
C GLN A 39 2.83 15.43 -31.19
N LEU A 40 4.10 15.07 -30.96
CA LEU A 40 4.79 15.42 -29.70
C LEU A 40 4.97 16.92 -29.55
N HIS A 41 5.24 17.65 -30.64
CA HIS A 41 5.28 19.13 -30.61
C HIS A 41 3.95 19.74 -30.17
N ARG A 42 2.82 19.24 -30.66
CA ARG A 42 1.49 19.69 -30.22
C ARG A 42 1.25 19.41 -28.74
N LEU A 43 1.66 18.23 -28.25
CA LEU A 43 1.55 17.89 -26.84
C LEU A 43 2.44 18.77 -25.96
N HIS A 44 3.64 19.10 -26.41
CA HIS A 44 4.52 20.04 -25.73
C HIS A 44 3.92 21.46 -25.67
N GLN A 45 3.35 21.97 -26.76
CA GLN A 45 2.62 23.24 -26.76
C GLN A 45 1.41 23.22 -25.82
N LEU A 46 0.72 22.08 -25.73
CA LEU A 46 -0.37 21.91 -24.79
C LEU A 46 0.11 21.99 -23.33
N TRP A 47 1.23 21.34 -23.01
CA TRP A 47 1.87 21.47 -21.71
C TRP A 47 2.15 22.92 -21.36
N GLN A 48 2.79 23.66 -22.26
CA GLN A 48 3.11 25.07 -22.04
C GLN A 48 1.88 25.96 -21.81
N ARG A 49 0.76 25.67 -22.48
CA ARG A 49 -0.44 26.50 -22.41
C ARG A 49 -1.40 26.11 -21.31
N GLN A 50 -1.56 24.81 -21.03
CA GLN A 50 -2.61 24.28 -20.17
C GLN A 50 -2.08 23.43 -19.01
N GLY A 51 -0.75 23.23 -18.93
CA GLY A 51 -0.12 22.46 -17.87
C GLY A 51 0.09 20.99 -18.20
N VAL A 52 0.85 20.33 -17.32
CA VAL A 52 1.32 18.95 -17.51
C VAL A 52 0.18 17.94 -17.47
N LEU A 53 -0.84 18.16 -16.65
CA LEU A 53 -1.98 17.25 -16.53
C LEU A 53 -2.82 17.21 -17.82
N ALA A 54 -3.07 18.37 -18.42
CA ALA A 54 -3.79 18.46 -19.70
C ALA A 54 -3.02 17.76 -20.82
N MET A 55 -1.71 17.97 -20.90
CA MET A 55 -0.83 17.29 -21.85
C MET A 55 -0.88 15.78 -21.66
N LEU A 56 -0.80 15.30 -20.44
CA LEU A 56 -0.76 13.88 -20.11
C LEU A 56 -2.09 13.19 -20.46
N ARG A 57 -3.22 13.79 -20.12
CA ARG A 57 -4.56 13.30 -20.50
C ARG A 57 -4.73 13.24 -22.02
N SER A 58 -4.31 14.29 -22.72
CA SER A 58 -4.35 14.33 -24.19
C SER A 58 -3.46 13.25 -24.80
N SER A 59 -2.26 13.02 -24.24
CA SER A 59 -1.36 11.95 -24.68
C SER A 59 -1.98 10.57 -24.55
N LEU A 60 -2.58 10.28 -23.38
CA LEU A 60 -3.28 9.01 -23.12
C LEU A 60 -4.36 8.75 -24.18
N HIS A 61 -5.17 9.78 -24.45
CA HIS A 61 -6.26 9.67 -25.42
C HIS A 61 -5.77 9.51 -26.87
N GLN A 62 -4.86 10.38 -27.31
CA GLN A 62 -4.36 10.38 -28.70
C GLN A 62 -3.57 9.11 -29.05
N LEU A 63 -2.95 8.45 -28.08
CA LEU A 63 -2.18 7.23 -28.25
C LEU A 63 -3.03 5.97 -27.98
N GLY A 64 -4.31 6.11 -27.62
CA GLY A 64 -5.22 5.00 -27.33
C GLY A 64 -4.78 4.13 -26.13
N LEU A 65 -3.98 4.70 -25.22
CA LEU A 65 -3.38 3.94 -24.12
C LEU A 65 -4.40 3.37 -23.13
N PRO A 66 -5.50 4.07 -22.74
CA PRO A 66 -6.48 3.51 -21.83
C PRO A 66 -7.10 2.21 -22.34
N ALA A 67 -7.50 2.17 -23.61
CA ALA A 67 -8.12 0.97 -24.19
C ALA A 67 -7.14 -0.22 -24.25
N ARG A 68 -5.87 0.06 -24.55
CA ARG A 68 -4.80 -0.94 -24.59
C ARG A 68 -4.48 -1.48 -23.21
N TRP A 69 -4.31 -0.59 -22.22
CA TRP A 69 -3.97 -0.99 -20.86
C TRP A 69 -5.10 -1.73 -20.17
N LEU A 70 -6.36 -1.28 -20.32
CA LEU A 70 -7.51 -1.96 -19.71
C LEU A 70 -7.74 -3.39 -20.23
N ALA A 71 -7.14 -3.73 -21.37
CA ALA A 71 -7.11 -5.11 -21.86
C ALA A 71 -6.07 -5.99 -21.12
N GLU A 72 -5.14 -5.39 -20.35
CA GLU A 72 -4.12 -6.10 -19.58
C GLU A 72 -4.56 -6.31 -18.12
N PRO A 73 -4.06 -7.36 -17.42
CA PRO A 73 -4.47 -7.67 -16.05
C PRO A 73 -4.30 -6.51 -15.05
N ASP A 74 -3.24 -5.69 -15.20
CA ASP A 74 -2.92 -4.57 -14.30
C ASP A 74 -3.18 -3.20 -14.93
N GLY A 75 -3.96 -3.16 -16.01
CA GLY A 75 -4.16 -1.96 -16.81
C GLY A 75 -4.90 -0.85 -16.08
N GLU A 76 -5.92 -1.20 -15.30
CA GLU A 76 -6.66 -0.25 -14.47
C GLU A 76 -5.74 0.42 -13.44
N ARG A 77 -4.89 -0.37 -12.78
CA ARG A 77 -3.87 0.13 -11.85
C ARG A 77 -2.90 1.09 -12.54
N ARG A 78 -2.41 0.72 -13.72
CA ARG A 78 -1.49 1.54 -14.52
C ARG A 78 -2.13 2.87 -14.88
N LEU A 79 -3.37 2.85 -15.35
CA LEU A 79 -4.11 4.06 -15.72
C LEU A 79 -4.32 4.99 -14.50
N THR A 80 -4.78 4.44 -13.38
CA THR A 80 -4.99 5.19 -12.14
C THR A 80 -3.69 5.81 -11.63
N ASN A 81 -2.59 5.06 -11.65
CA ASN A 81 -1.28 5.57 -11.22
C ASN A 81 -0.77 6.69 -12.12
N VAL A 82 -0.94 6.59 -13.44
CA VAL A 82 -0.49 7.63 -14.37
C VAL A 82 -1.34 8.89 -14.24
N LEU A 83 -2.65 8.77 -14.05
CA LEU A 83 -3.52 9.92 -13.80
C LEU A 83 -3.16 10.61 -12.46
N HIS A 84 -2.93 9.83 -11.41
CA HIS A 84 -2.49 10.36 -10.12
C HIS A 84 -1.12 11.04 -10.22
N LEU A 85 -0.16 10.44 -10.93
CA LEU A 85 1.13 11.08 -11.21
C LEU A 85 0.95 12.42 -11.94
N GLY A 86 0.02 12.50 -12.89
CA GLY A 86 -0.31 13.74 -13.58
C GLY A 86 -0.83 14.83 -12.64
N GLU A 87 -1.63 14.47 -11.66
CA GLU A 87 -2.11 15.42 -10.63
C GLU A 87 -0.98 15.88 -9.71
N LEU A 88 -0.10 14.98 -9.27
CA LEU A 88 1.07 15.32 -8.46
C LEU A 88 2.02 16.26 -9.22
N LEU A 89 2.27 15.99 -10.49
CA LEU A 89 3.07 16.86 -11.35
C LEU A 89 2.42 18.24 -11.53
N GLN A 90 1.09 18.29 -11.67
CA GLN A 90 0.37 19.56 -11.75
C GLN A 90 0.45 20.36 -10.46
N GLN A 91 0.37 19.71 -9.30
CA GLN A 91 0.57 20.35 -8.00
C GLN A 91 2.01 20.86 -7.85
N ALA A 92 2.99 20.03 -8.18
CA ALA A 92 4.40 20.43 -8.11
C ALA A 92 4.71 21.61 -9.05
N SER A 93 4.07 21.70 -10.21
CA SER A 93 4.26 22.81 -11.15
C SER A 93 3.84 24.18 -10.62
N ALA A 94 3.07 24.22 -9.52
CA ALA A 94 2.75 25.46 -8.81
C ALA A 94 3.91 25.98 -7.94
N THR A 95 4.86 25.11 -7.58
CA THR A 95 6.01 25.42 -6.71
C THR A 95 7.35 25.44 -7.44
N VAL A 96 7.45 24.74 -8.58
CA VAL A 96 8.66 24.64 -9.39
C VAL A 96 8.42 25.36 -10.73
N GLU A 97 9.29 26.27 -11.10
CA GLU A 97 9.18 27.03 -12.34
C GLU A 97 9.85 26.32 -13.51
N GLY A 98 9.06 26.08 -14.55
CA GLY A 98 9.54 25.57 -15.84
C GLY A 98 9.59 24.03 -15.93
N GLU A 99 9.56 23.58 -17.19
CA GLU A 99 9.47 22.14 -17.52
C GLU A 99 10.67 21.33 -17.03
N GLN A 100 11.89 21.89 -17.17
CA GLN A 100 13.11 21.22 -16.76
C GLN A 100 13.22 21.06 -15.23
N ALA A 101 12.71 22.03 -14.48
CA ALA A 101 12.66 21.96 -13.03
C ALA A 101 11.64 20.90 -12.58
N LEU A 102 10.49 20.80 -13.24
CA LEU A 102 9.49 19.77 -12.97
C LEU A 102 10.00 18.35 -13.26
N ILE A 103 10.72 18.17 -14.37
CA ILE A 103 11.37 16.89 -14.70
C ILE A 103 12.40 16.51 -13.62
N ARG A 104 13.20 17.47 -13.16
CA ARG A 104 14.19 17.26 -12.10
C ARG A 104 13.53 16.91 -10.77
N TRP A 105 12.47 17.62 -10.41
CA TRP A 105 11.67 17.32 -9.23
C TRP A 105 11.15 15.88 -9.25
N LEU A 106 10.64 15.41 -10.40
CA LEU A 106 10.19 14.02 -10.56
C LEU A 106 11.35 13.04 -10.38
N GLN A 107 12.51 13.29 -10.98
CA GLN A 107 13.69 12.43 -10.83
C GLN A 107 14.16 12.34 -9.37
N GLU A 108 14.17 13.46 -8.65
CA GLU A 108 14.52 13.52 -7.23
C GLU A 108 13.50 12.78 -6.36
N SER A 109 12.20 12.90 -6.66
CA SER A 109 11.13 12.18 -5.95
C SER A 109 11.21 10.67 -6.16
N ILE A 110 11.61 10.21 -7.33
CA ILE A 110 11.86 8.78 -7.62
C ILE A 110 13.10 8.28 -6.87
N ALA A 111 14.17 9.09 -6.81
CA ALA A 111 15.41 8.71 -6.14
C ALA A 111 15.29 8.69 -4.62
N ASN A 112 14.44 9.55 -4.04
CA ASN A 112 14.24 9.72 -2.61
C ASN A 112 12.76 9.53 -2.22
N PRO A 113 12.25 8.29 -2.12
CA PRO A 113 10.84 8.01 -1.90
C PRO A 113 10.32 8.33 -0.48
N ASN A 114 11.17 8.86 0.42
CA ASN A 114 10.81 9.19 1.80
C ASN A 114 10.13 10.58 1.96
N GLY A 115 9.67 11.17 0.86
CA GLY A 115 8.90 12.40 0.86
C GLY A 115 7.49 12.26 1.45
N ASP A 116 6.63 13.22 1.16
CA ASP A 116 5.26 13.32 1.69
C ASP A 116 4.46 12.01 1.59
N ALA A 117 4.18 11.39 2.73
CA ALA A 117 3.46 10.13 2.82
C ALA A 117 2.03 10.21 2.23
N GLN A 118 1.42 11.41 2.18
CA GLN A 118 0.12 11.61 1.54
C GLN A 118 0.20 11.54 0.00
N ALA A 119 1.27 12.06 -0.59
CA ALA A 119 1.50 11.99 -2.02
C ALA A 119 1.74 10.55 -2.51
N GLN A 120 2.24 9.67 -1.62
CA GLN A 120 2.51 8.25 -1.91
C GLN A 120 1.31 7.33 -1.63
N THR A 121 0.16 7.88 -1.22
CA THR A 121 -1.04 7.07 -0.96
C THR A 121 -1.55 6.48 -2.28
N VAL A 122 -1.59 5.16 -2.35
CA VAL A 122 -2.14 4.45 -3.50
C VAL A 122 -3.64 4.72 -3.58
N ARG A 123 -4.12 5.26 -4.71
CA ARG A 123 -5.57 5.43 -4.94
C ARG A 123 -6.20 4.08 -5.28
N LEU A 124 -7.40 3.88 -4.77
CA LEU A 124 -8.20 2.71 -5.15
C LEU A 124 -8.64 2.84 -6.62
N GLU A 125 -8.61 1.74 -7.32
CA GLU A 125 -8.97 1.66 -8.74
C GLU A 125 -10.48 1.68 -8.94
N SER A 126 -11.20 1.04 -8.02
CA SER A 126 -12.65 0.95 -8.02
C SER A 126 -13.16 0.74 -6.59
N ASP A 127 -14.44 1.00 -6.37
CA ASP A 127 -15.18 0.63 -5.14
C ASP A 127 -15.51 -0.86 -5.10
N ALA A 128 -14.74 -1.70 -5.79
CA ALA A 128 -14.93 -3.14 -5.80
C ALA A 128 -14.68 -3.74 -4.40
N ASP A 129 -15.22 -4.92 -4.16
CA ASP A 129 -14.99 -5.73 -2.96
C ASP A 129 -13.52 -6.16 -2.87
N LEU A 130 -12.69 -5.28 -2.36
CA LEU A 130 -11.25 -5.47 -2.22
C LEU A 130 -10.88 -5.84 -0.79
N VAL A 131 -9.80 -6.61 -0.64
CA VAL A 131 -9.16 -6.80 0.67
C VAL A 131 -8.48 -5.50 1.08
N GLN A 132 -8.95 -4.91 2.17
CA GLN A 132 -8.43 -3.66 2.73
C GLN A 132 -7.36 -3.95 3.78
N VAL A 133 -6.18 -3.38 3.62
CA VAL A 133 -5.12 -3.39 4.65
C VAL A 133 -5.12 -2.04 5.34
N ILE A 134 -5.52 -2.04 6.61
CA ILE A 134 -5.67 -0.81 7.39
C ILE A 134 -5.01 -0.96 8.77
N THR A 135 -4.67 0.15 9.40
CA THR A 135 -4.23 0.15 10.79
C THR A 135 -5.42 0.01 11.74
N ILE A 136 -5.20 -0.60 12.91
CA ILE A 136 -6.25 -0.75 13.93
C ILE A 136 -6.85 0.61 14.31
N HIS A 137 -6.04 1.66 14.42
CA HIS A 137 -6.52 3.02 14.72
C HIS A 137 -7.53 3.54 13.69
N LYS A 138 -7.28 3.29 12.40
CA LYS A 138 -8.20 3.70 11.32
C LYS A 138 -9.48 2.87 11.27
N SER A 139 -9.50 1.69 11.89
CA SER A 139 -10.69 0.83 11.96
C SER A 139 -11.69 1.24 13.04
N LYS A 140 -11.34 2.20 13.92
CA LYS A 140 -12.21 2.64 15.02
C LYS A 140 -13.53 3.20 14.48
N GLY A 141 -14.65 2.64 14.92
CA GLY A 141 -15.99 3.03 14.48
C GLY A 141 -16.45 2.38 13.16
N LEU A 142 -15.61 1.60 12.51
CA LEU A 142 -15.95 0.85 11.30
C LEU A 142 -16.21 -0.62 11.63
N GLU A 143 -16.94 -1.32 10.75
CA GLU A 143 -17.20 -2.75 10.82
C GLU A 143 -16.87 -3.41 9.49
N TYR A 144 -16.42 -4.66 9.54
CA TYR A 144 -16.03 -5.44 8.37
C TYR A 144 -16.67 -6.82 8.42
N PRO A 145 -17.08 -7.40 7.30
CA PRO A 145 -17.62 -8.77 7.27
C PRO A 145 -16.62 -9.78 7.86
N LEU A 146 -15.38 -9.71 7.44
CA LEU A 146 -14.28 -10.58 7.83
C LEU A 146 -13.08 -9.73 8.28
N VAL A 147 -12.43 -10.10 9.36
CA VAL A 147 -11.20 -9.44 9.83
C VAL A 147 -10.10 -10.47 10.00
N MET A 148 -8.93 -10.19 9.47
CA MET A 148 -7.74 -11.00 9.62
C MET A 148 -6.68 -10.23 10.40
N LEU A 149 -6.19 -10.79 11.51
CA LEU A 149 -5.10 -10.25 12.33
C LEU A 149 -3.91 -11.22 12.28
N PRO A 150 -3.07 -11.16 11.24
CA PRO A 150 -2.01 -12.15 11.00
C PRO A 150 -0.89 -12.11 12.06
N PHE A 151 -0.74 -11.02 12.76
CA PHE A 151 0.32 -10.80 13.75
C PHE A 151 -0.24 -10.53 15.15
N ALA A 152 -1.33 -11.21 15.54
CA ALA A 152 -2.03 -10.94 16.79
C ALA A 152 -1.19 -11.25 18.05
N SER A 153 -0.12 -12.05 17.95
CA SER A 153 0.82 -12.30 19.03
C SER A 153 2.00 -11.34 19.07
N ASP A 154 2.17 -10.47 18.05
CA ASP A 154 3.35 -9.60 18.00
C ASP A 154 3.24 -8.42 18.98
N PHE A 155 4.38 -7.93 19.44
CA PHE A 155 4.49 -6.77 20.32
C PHE A 155 5.85 -6.10 20.12
N THR A 156 5.96 -4.82 20.47
CA THR A 156 7.22 -4.08 20.41
C THR A 156 7.65 -3.67 21.82
N GLU A 157 8.78 -4.22 22.29
CA GLU A 157 9.34 -3.86 23.61
C GLU A 157 9.80 -2.40 23.65
N LYS A 158 9.61 -1.76 24.80
CA LYS A 158 10.26 -0.47 25.10
C LYS A 158 11.72 -0.72 25.50
N GLU A 159 12.65 -0.34 24.65
CA GLU A 159 14.08 -0.42 24.91
C GLU A 159 14.58 0.94 25.39
N LYS A 160 15.43 0.97 26.42
CA LYS A 160 16.00 2.22 26.99
C LYS A 160 16.69 3.10 25.92
N ALA A 161 17.40 2.46 24.99
CA ALA A 161 18.09 3.14 23.89
C ALA A 161 17.13 3.82 22.88
N ARG A 162 15.88 3.35 22.79
CA ARG A 162 14.86 3.85 21.87
C ARG A 162 13.75 4.62 22.55
N THR A 163 13.80 4.75 23.89
CA THR A 163 12.79 5.42 24.70
C THR A 163 13.47 6.58 25.42
N PRO A 164 13.71 7.72 24.77
CA PRO A 164 14.47 8.82 25.34
C PRO A 164 13.73 9.53 26.48
N PHE A 165 12.42 9.35 26.55
CA PHE A 165 11.58 9.91 27.60
C PHE A 165 10.40 8.99 27.92
N VAL A 166 9.93 9.04 29.15
CA VAL A 166 8.77 8.30 29.66
C VAL A 166 7.90 9.26 30.46
N ARG A 167 6.59 9.11 30.36
CA ARG A 167 5.63 9.79 31.22
C ARG A 167 5.37 8.95 32.47
N ARG A 168 5.56 9.51 33.65
CA ARG A 168 5.25 8.87 34.94
C ARG A 168 3.75 8.95 35.28
N PRO A 169 3.27 8.16 36.23
CA PRO A 169 1.86 8.21 36.67
C PRO A 169 1.40 9.58 37.17
N ASP A 170 2.32 10.39 37.70
CA ASP A 170 2.09 11.79 38.12
C ASP A 170 1.98 12.78 36.94
N GLY A 171 2.09 12.28 35.70
CA GLY A 171 2.03 13.07 34.47
C GLY A 171 3.35 13.73 34.05
N ARG A 172 4.42 13.64 34.86
CA ARG A 172 5.72 14.24 34.56
C ARG A 172 6.46 13.47 33.47
N LEU A 173 7.09 14.21 32.56
CA LEU A 173 7.95 13.68 31.52
C LEU A 173 9.39 13.55 32.08
N VAL A 174 9.95 12.34 31.97
CA VAL A 174 11.30 12.04 32.46
C VAL A 174 12.21 11.75 31.28
N LEU A 175 13.32 12.49 31.17
CA LEU A 175 14.32 12.32 30.10
C LEU A 175 15.40 11.29 30.46
N GLN A 176 15.74 11.16 31.76
CA GLN A 176 16.62 10.07 32.24
C GLN A 176 15.76 8.90 32.69
N VAL A 177 15.61 7.92 31.81
CA VAL A 177 14.76 6.75 32.02
C VAL A 177 15.49 5.75 32.93
N SER A 178 14.98 5.51 34.14
CA SER A 178 15.42 4.43 35.01
C SER A 178 14.81 3.10 34.57
N ASP A 179 15.28 1.99 35.13
CA ASP A 179 14.72 0.66 34.84
C ASP A 179 13.27 0.55 35.39
N HIS A 180 12.97 1.26 36.49
CA HIS A 180 11.61 1.36 37.01
C HIS A 180 10.67 2.14 36.07
N ASP A 181 11.15 3.26 35.49
CA ASP A 181 10.38 4.04 34.52
C ASP A 181 10.13 3.23 33.24
N LEU A 182 11.12 2.40 32.86
CA LEU A 182 10.99 1.52 31.68
C LEU A 182 9.97 0.41 31.94
N ALA A 183 9.96 -0.21 33.13
CA ALA A 183 8.97 -1.23 33.50
C ALA A 183 7.55 -0.65 33.47
N HIS A 184 7.37 0.56 34.00
CA HIS A 184 6.07 1.25 33.91
C HIS A 184 5.64 1.56 32.48
N ALA A 185 6.59 2.01 31.64
CA ALA A 185 6.31 2.24 30.21
C ALA A 185 5.91 0.95 29.45
N GLU A 186 6.48 -0.19 29.85
CA GLU A 186 6.09 -1.50 29.31
C GLU A 186 4.67 -1.89 29.75
N GLU A 187 4.30 -1.62 30.99
CA GLU A 187 2.95 -1.86 31.48
C GLU A 187 1.92 -0.98 30.76
N GLU A 188 2.21 0.30 30.56
CA GLU A 188 1.36 1.20 29.77
C GLU A 188 1.25 0.74 28.31
N ARG A 189 2.35 0.29 27.71
CA ARG A 189 2.34 -0.29 26.36
C ARG A 189 1.41 -1.50 26.29
N LEU A 190 1.52 -2.44 27.22
CA LEU A 190 0.66 -3.63 27.24
C LEU A 190 -0.82 -3.25 27.40
N ARG A 191 -1.14 -2.29 28.25
CA ARG A 191 -2.51 -1.76 28.40
C ARG A 191 -3.04 -1.18 27.10
N GLU A 192 -2.21 -0.43 26.37
CA GLU A 192 -2.61 0.12 25.07
C GLU A 192 -2.76 -0.98 24.01
N ASP A 193 -1.85 -1.95 23.95
CA ASP A 193 -1.96 -3.09 23.03
C ASP A 193 -3.24 -3.90 23.31
N LEU A 194 -3.64 -4.08 24.57
CA LEU A 194 -4.92 -4.71 24.95
C LEU A 194 -6.13 -3.92 24.44
N ARG A 195 -6.10 -2.58 24.54
CA ARG A 195 -7.17 -1.73 23.99
C ARG A 195 -7.24 -1.83 22.47
N LEU A 196 -6.09 -1.80 21.80
CA LEU A 196 -6.02 -1.95 20.35
C LEU A 196 -6.50 -3.32 19.89
N PHE A 197 -6.09 -4.38 20.61
CA PHE A 197 -6.58 -5.73 20.32
C PHE A 197 -8.10 -5.83 20.49
N TYR A 198 -8.66 -5.27 21.57
CA TYR A 198 -10.11 -5.20 21.77
C TYR A 198 -10.81 -4.47 20.62
N VAL A 199 -10.28 -3.31 20.19
CA VAL A 199 -10.82 -2.59 19.05
C VAL A 199 -10.80 -3.47 17.79
N ALA A 200 -9.70 -4.12 17.48
CA ALA A 200 -9.58 -4.97 16.29
C ALA A 200 -10.49 -6.21 16.35
N ALA A 201 -10.55 -6.88 17.51
CA ALA A 201 -11.35 -8.09 17.71
C ALA A 201 -12.87 -7.83 17.70
N THR A 202 -13.28 -6.58 17.92
CA THR A 202 -14.71 -6.18 17.88
C THR A 202 -15.15 -5.59 16.54
N ARG A 203 -14.28 -5.56 15.50
CA ARG A 203 -14.63 -5.07 14.16
C ARG A 203 -15.32 -6.08 13.26
N PRO A 204 -15.05 -7.40 13.36
CA PRO A 204 -15.70 -8.38 12.48
C PRO A 204 -17.18 -8.52 12.77
N ARG A 205 -17.99 -8.65 11.70
CA ARG A 205 -19.42 -8.97 11.80
C ARG A 205 -19.68 -10.46 11.75
N HIS A 206 -18.87 -11.22 10.99
CA HIS A 206 -19.10 -12.64 10.75
C HIS A 206 -17.92 -13.52 11.14
N LEU A 207 -16.66 -13.11 10.87
CA LEU A 207 -15.50 -13.95 11.13
C LEU A 207 -14.28 -13.13 11.55
N LEU A 208 -13.63 -13.59 12.61
CA LEU A 208 -12.31 -13.14 13.04
C LEU A 208 -11.31 -14.25 12.84
N TRP A 209 -10.26 -14.00 12.05
CA TRP A 209 -9.11 -14.88 11.92
C TRP A 209 -7.91 -14.31 12.65
N LEU A 210 -7.27 -15.11 13.49
CA LEU A 210 -6.10 -14.71 14.27
C LEU A 210 -4.90 -15.57 13.89
N GLY A 211 -3.83 -14.93 13.45
CA GLY A 211 -2.51 -15.55 13.30
C GLY A 211 -1.77 -15.45 14.63
N LEU A 212 -1.55 -16.58 15.28
CA LEU A 212 -0.94 -16.68 16.61
C LEU A 212 0.32 -17.54 16.53
N GLY A 213 1.38 -17.13 17.22
CA GLY A 213 2.61 -17.88 17.27
C GLY A 213 3.45 -17.62 18.52
N PRO A 214 4.32 -18.55 18.91
CA PRO A 214 5.23 -18.33 20.02
C PRO A 214 6.33 -17.34 19.63
N ILE A 215 6.38 -16.19 20.30
CA ILE A 215 7.33 -15.12 20.03
C ILE A 215 8.59 -15.32 20.88
N LYS A 216 9.75 -15.40 20.22
CA LYS A 216 11.08 -15.51 20.84
C LYS A 216 11.93 -14.32 20.41
N LYS A 217 11.88 -13.21 21.13
CA LYS A 217 12.73 -12.02 20.84
C LYS A 217 14.03 -12.13 21.64
N ARG A 218 15.14 -12.48 20.97
CA ARG A 218 16.51 -12.52 21.56
C ARG A 218 16.69 -13.36 22.83
N LYS A 219 15.65 -14.05 23.33
CA LYS A 219 15.69 -14.91 24.51
C LYS A 219 15.37 -16.35 24.15
N LYS A 220 15.81 -17.29 24.98
CA LYS A 220 15.53 -18.72 24.78
C LYS A 220 14.08 -19.09 25.10
N SER A 221 13.42 -18.34 25.98
CA SER A 221 12.01 -18.54 26.38
C SER A 221 11.04 -17.77 25.49
N CYS A 222 9.85 -18.25 25.36
CA CYS A 222 8.74 -17.48 24.78
C CYS A 222 8.43 -16.27 25.67
N GLN A 223 7.97 -15.18 25.05
CA GLN A 223 7.62 -13.92 25.73
C GLN A 223 6.20 -13.51 25.38
N ASN A 224 5.32 -14.48 25.16
CA ASN A 224 3.95 -14.24 24.74
C ASN A 224 3.13 -13.49 25.79
N GLU A 225 3.46 -13.62 27.09
CA GLU A 225 2.86 -12.87 28.20
C GLU A 225 2.96 -11.35 28.00
N ARG A 226 3.91 -10.90 27.20
CA ARG A 226 4.11 -9.47 26.89
C ARG A 226 3.26 -8.99 25.70
N SER A 227 2.61 -9.89 24.98
CA SER A 227 1.65 -9.54 23.92
C SER A 227 0.23 -9.45 24.50
N ALA A 228 -0.65 -8.71 23.82
CA ALA A 228 -2.05 -8.61 24.24
C ALA A 228 -2.74 -9.98 24.31
N THR A 229 -2.55 -10.80 23.27
CA THR A 229 -3.17 -12.14 23.21
C THR A 229 -2.58 -13.10 24.24
N GLY A 230 -1.27 -13.07 24.46
CA GLY A 230 -0.63 -13.93 25.47
C GLY A 230 -1.05 -13.56 26.90
N TYR A 231 -1.13 -12.26 27.20
CA TYR A 231 -1.60 -11.78 28.48
C TYR A 231 -3.07 -12.19 28.76
N LEU A 232 -3.94 -12.10 27.76
CA LEU A 232 -5.34 -12.53 27.89
C LEU A 232 -5.50 -14.03 28.14
N LEU A 233 -4.57 -14.85 27.65
CA LEU A 233 -4.61 -16.30 27.80
C LEU A 233 -4.04 -16.78 29.14
N ALA A 234 -3.04 -16.09 29.68
CA ALA A 234 -2.24 -16.60 30.79
C ALA A 234 -1.83 -15.57 31.85
N GLY A 235 -2.24 -14.31 31.70
CA GLY A 235 -1.77 -13.23 32.55
C GLY A 235 -0.31 -12.87 32.26
N ASP A 236 0.40 -12.40 33.29
CA ASP A 236 1.79 -11.97 33.25
C ASP A 236 2.82 -13.11 33.43
N ALA A 237 2.35 -14.35 33.63
CA ALA A 237 3.20 -15.48 33.86
C ALA A 237 3.92 -15.93 32.57
N PRO A 238 5.27 -16.07 32.59
CA PRO A 238 6.02 -16.62 31.47
C PRO A 238 5.56 -18.01 31.08
N GLN A 239 5.33 -18.24 29.80
CA GLN A 239 4.88 -19.53 29.28
C GLN A 239 5.88 -20.14 28.30
N SER A 240 5.98 -21.47 28.32
CA SER A 240 6.61 -22.23 27.24
C SER A 240 5.68 -22.27 26.02
N ALA A 241 6.24 -22.55 24.84
CA ALA A 241 5.45 -22.71 23.63
C ALA A 241 4.36 -23.80 23.77
N ALA A 242 4.67 -24.90 24.47
CA ALA A 242 3.72 -25.98 24.72
C ALA A 242 2.56 -25.56 25.62
N GLN A 243 2.84 -24.82 26.70
CA GLN A 243 1.81 -24.30 27.59
C GLN A 243 0.89 -23.32 26.86
N TRP A 244 1.46 -22.46 26.03
CA TRP A 244 0.70 -21.49 25.23
C TRP A 244 -0.21 -22.20 24.21
N GLN A 245 0.30 -23.24 23.53
CA GLN A 245 -0.50 -24.08 22.64
C GLN A 245 -1.65 -24.74 23.38
N SER A 246 -1.40 -25.33 24.57
CA SER A 246 -2.42 -25.97 25.39
C SER A 246 -3.51 -24.98 25.84
N ALA A 247 -3.13 -23.72 26.14
CA ALA A 247 -4.10 -22.67 26.47
C ALA A 247 -4.99 -22.33 25.27
N LEU A 248 -4.44 -22.25 24.07
CA LEU A 248 -5.22 -22.03 22.83
C LEU A 248 -6.16 -23.21 22.54
N GLU A 249 -5.71 -24.45 22.71
CA GLU A 249 -6.55 -25.64 22.54
C GLU A 249 -7.71 -25.66 23.53
N THR A 250 -7.44 -25.24 24.77
CA THR A 250 -8.48 -25.14 25.83
C THR A 250 -9.49 -24.05 25.47
N LEU A 251 -9.04 -22.89 25.03
CA LEU A 251 -9.90 -21.81 24.56
C LEU A 251 -10.77 -22.27 23.39
N ALA A 252 -10.17 -22.92 22.39
CA ALA A 252 -10.91 -23.41 21.22
C ALA A 252 -12.00 -24.42 21.59
N LYS A 253 -11.74 -25.29 22.56
CA LYS A 253 -12.74 -26.26 23.09
C LYS A 253 -13.87 -25.58 23.87
N SER A 254 -13.58 -24.46 24.53
CA SER A 254 -14.59 -23.71 25.29
C SER A 254 -15.48 -22.82 24.43
N CYS A 255 -15.08 -22.54 23.21
CA CYS A 255 -15.80 -21.67 22.28
C CYS A 255 -16.40 -22.50 21.13
N PRO A 256 -17.70 -22.80 21.11
CA PRO A 256 -18.32 -23.74 20.15
C PRO A 256 -18.18 -23.30 18.68
N ASN A 257 -18.01 -22.00 18.44
CA ASN A 257 -17.89 -21.43 17.09
C ASN A 257 -16.45 -21.09 16.71
N SER A 258 -15.47 -21.68 17.38
CA SER A 258 -14.06 -21.47 17.10
C SER A 258 -13.39 -22.72 16.54
N THR A 259 -12.42 -22.53 15.66
CA THR A 259 -11.59 -23.61 15.10
C THR A 259 -10.12 -23.25 15.29
N LEU A 260 -9.34 -24.16 15.84
CA LEU A 260 -7.89 -24.04 15.93
C LEU A 260 -7.21 -24.93 14.89
N THR A 261 -6.39 -24.34 14.04
CA THR A 261 -5.54 -25.08 13.09
C THR A 261 -4.07 -24.87 13.47
N LEU A 262 -3.37 -25.97 13.72
CA LEU A 262 -1.93 -25.95 14.00
C LEU A 262 -1.17 -26.08 12.68
N ILE A 263 -0.18 -25.20 12.46
CA ILE A 263 0.68 -25.19 11.26
C ILE A 263 2.12 -25.47 11.71
N ASP A 264 2.57 -26.70 11.53
CA ASP A 264 3.92 -27.12 11.90
C ASP A 264 4.99 -26.70 10.87
N LYS A 265 4.60 -26.55 9.62
CA LYS A 265 5.49 -26.14 8.52
C LYS A 265 4.83 -25.04 7.71
N ALA A 266 5.64 -24.06 7.33
CA ALA A 266 5.16 -23.04 6.41
C ALA A 266 4.59 -23.72 5.14
N PRO A 267 3.36 -23.40 4.73
CA PRO A 267 2.83 -23.91 3.48
C PRO A 267 3.74 -23.48 2.33
N THR A 268 3.96 -24.38 1.38
CA THR A 268 4.67 -24.01 0.16
C THR A 268 3.89 -22.87 -0.50
N ALA A 269 4.56 -21.73 -0.70
CA ALA A 269 3.93 -20.59 -1.34
C ALA A 269 3.46 -21.00 -2.74
N THR A 270 2.19 -21.29 -2.88
CA THR A 270 1.55 -21.32 -4.18
C THR A 270 1.46 -19.88 -4.63
N LEU A 271 2.30 -19.49 -5.58
CA LEU A 271 2.11 -18.25 -6.31
C LEU A 271 0.73 -18.34 -6.94
N PHE A 272 -0.22 -17.60 -6.40
CA PHE A 272 -1.50 -17.43 -7.09
C PHE A 272 -1.19 -16.81 -8.44
N LYS A 273 -1.22 -17.61 -9.50
CA LYS A 273 -1.33 -17.07 -10.86
C LYS A 273 -2.63 -16.30 -10.87
N ASN A 274 -2.52 -15.00 -11.03
CA ASN A 274 -3.68 -14.13 -11.13
C ASN A 274 -4.36 -14.42 -12.49
N GLU A 275 -5.19 -15.46 -12.54
CA GLU A 275 -6.05 -15.79 -13.68
C GLU A 275 -7.28 -14.84 -13.67
N ARG A 276 -7.05 -13.55 -13.47
CA ARG A 276 -8.10 -12.58 -13.78
C ARG A 276 -8.34 -12.67 -15.27
N GLN A 277 -9.46 -13.27 -15.66
CA GLN A 277 -10.00 -13.04 -16.99
C GLN A 277 -10.09 -11.52 -17.19
N PRO A 278 -9.56 -10.99 -18.30
CA PRO A 278 -9.70 -9.57 -18.59
C PRO A 278 -11.19 -9.23 -18.48
N ALA A 279 -11.50 -8.24 -17.62
CA ALA A 279 -12.86 -7.80 -17.45
C ALA A 279 -13.37 -7.39 -18.85
N ALA A 280 -14.41 -8.06 -19.33
CA ALA A 280 -15.02 -7.69 -20.59
C ALA A 280 -15.44 -6.23 -20.47
N LEU A 281 -14.86 -5.37 -21.30
CA LEU A 281 -15.22 -3.97 -21.38
C LEU A 281 -16.72 -3.90 -21.62
N ARG A 282 -17.48 -3.46 -20.62
CA ARG A 282 -18.88 -3.12 -20.85
C ARG A 282 -18.88 -1.96 -21.84
N PRO A 283 -19.58 -2.05 -22.96
CA PRO A 283 -19.71 -0.92 -23.85
C PRO A 283 -20.28 0.24 -23.03
N ALA A 284 -19.63 1.41 -23.16
CA ALA A 284 -20.15 2.62 -22.52
C ALA A 284 -21.61 2.80 -22.98
N PRO A 285 -22.52 3.18 -22.07
CA PRO A 285 -23.89 3.52 -22.50
C PRO A 285 -23.81 4.61 -23.57
N PRO A 286 -24.67 4.57 -24.58
CA PRO A 286 -24.67 5.58 -25.62
C PRO A 286 -24.84 6.96 -24.95
N TYR A 287 -23.93 7.88 -25.30
CA TYR A 287 -23.99 9.25 -24.83
C TYR A 287 -25.27 9.91 -25.36
N ASP A 288 -26.16 10.37 -24.49
CA ASP A 288 -27.46 10.96 -24.82
C ASP A 288 -27.40 12.47 -25.12
N GLY A 289 -26.19 13.08 -25.04
CA GLY A 289 -25.97 14.47 -25.40
C GLY A 289 -26.46 15.50 -24.39
N GLN A 290 -26.94 15.09 -23.22
CA GLN A 290 -27.36 16.03 -22.16
C GLN A 290 -26.23 16.16 -21.13
N PHE A 291 -25.67 17.37 -21.01
CA PHE A 291 -24.89 17.80 -19.85
C PHE A 291 -25.86 18.54 -18.92
N ASP A 292 -26.00 18.06 -17.69
CA ASP A 292 -26.52 18.86 -16.58
C ASP A 292 -25.43 19.79 -16.02
#